data_04c58400acc117e1e56cbade5d80862e
#
_entry.id   04c58400acc117e1e56cbade5d80862e
#
_cell.length_a   1.000
_cell.length_b   1.000
_cell.length_c   1.000
_cell.angle_alpha   90.00
_cell.angle_beta   90.00
_cell.angle_gamma   90.00
#
_symmetry.space_group_name_H-M   'P 1'
#
loop_
_entity.id
_entity.type
_entity.pdbx_description
1 polymer ?
#
loop_
_entity_poly.entity_id
_entity_poly.type
_entity_poly.pdbx_seq_one_letter_code
_entity_poly.pdbx_strand_id
1 'polypeptide(L)'
;MNPLTVAHALKKEEEDLLQQAGVPYHALSFTEIVPLTIDWPGGHFDYLVISSPQVVQCLLEEKPPYPHLLLVVVGEKSAARLKKAGYTVVHQAARGALLSDFFQRHCKECYLFIKGDRGGSDILTLWQHLKINYREVIAYRLLLTPYPLNVQPGALVFFSPAAIECFLQVQGIINVPVYCIGPTTAAALPQGILA
;
A
#
# COMPACT_ATOMS: atom_id res chain seq x y z
N MET A 1 26.84 19.51 -0.38
CA MET A 1 26.36 18.10 -0.39
C MET A 1 25.01 18.10 -1.09
N ASN A 2 24.80 17.29 -2.10
CA ASN A 2 23.50 17.21 -2.79
C ASN A 2 22.46 16.63 -1.84
N PRO A 3 21.21 17.14 -1.86
CA PRO A 3 20.17 16.70 -0.93
C PRO A 3 19.69 15.27 -1.20
N LEU A 4 19.20 14.63 -0.16
CA LEU A 4 18.45 13.39 -0.26
C LEU A 4 17.09 13.66 -0.95
N THR A 5 16.75 12.92 -1.98
CA THR A 5 15.41 13.01 -2.56
C THR A 5 14.57 11.84 -2.07
N VAL A 6 13.50 12.15 -1.34
CA VAL A 6 12.55 11.18 -0.79
C VAL A 6 11.31 11.16 -1.68
N ALA A 7 11.08 10.05 -2.34
CA ALA A 7 9.97 9.86 -3.29
C ALA A 7 8.65 9.55 -2.56
N HIS A 8 8.32 10.34 -1.55
CA HIS A 8 7.14 10.20 -0.71
C HIS A 8 6.86 11.51 0.04
N ALA A 9 5.60 11.83 0.30
CA ALA A 9 5.24 12.90 1.22
C ALA A 9 5.57 12.46 2.66
N LEU A 10 6.53 13.12 3.29
CA LEU A 10 6.98 12.77 4.64
C LEU A 10 5.92 13.13 5.69
N LYS A 11 5.84 12.31 6.72
CA LYS A 11 5.14 12.64 7.95
C LYS A 11 6.02 13.50 8.85
N LYS A 12 5.40 14.22 9.77
CA LYS A 12 6.11 15.10 10.70
C LYS A 12 7.24 14.39 11.44
N GLU A 13 7.01 13.16 11.91
CA GLU A 13 8.03 12.38 12.63
C GLU A 13 9.23 12.02 11.75
N GLU A 14 9.00 11.77 10.45
CA GLU A 14 10.04 11.45 9.47
C GLU A 14 10.86 12.72 9.12
N GLU A 15 10.19 13.86 8.99
CA GLU A 15 10.84 15.16 8.81
C GLU A 15 11.72 15.52 9.99
N ASP A 16 11.20 15.38 11.22
CA ASP A 16 11.93 15.69 12.46
C ASP A 16 13.19 14.81 12.57
N LEU A 17 13.15 13.53 12.17
CA LEU A 17 14.31 12.65 12.15
C LEU A 17 15.39 13.13 11.16
N LEU A 18 15.01 13.53 9.95
CA LEU A 18 15.95 14.04 8.94
C LEU A 18 16.57 15.36 9.38
N GLN A 19 15.78 16.25 9.99
CA GLN A 19 16.25 17.52 10.53
C GLN A 19 17.23 17.31 11.68
N GLN A 20 16.93 16.43 12.64
CA GLN A 20 17.83 16.08 13.75
C GLN A 20 19.14 15.47 13.27
N ALA A 21 19.09 14.67 12.20
CA ALA A 21 20.28 14.10 11.57
C ALA A 21 21.10 15.10 10.73
N GLY A 22 20.61 16.32 10.55
CA GLY A 22 21.26 17.35 9.73
C GLY A 22 21.35 16.98 8.25
N VAL A 23 20.45 16.11 7.75
CA VAL A 23 20.42 15.65 6.36
C VAL A 23 19.56 16.58 5.53
N PRO A 24 20.12 17.32 4.56
CA PRO A 24 19.30 18.11 3.63
C PRO A 24 18.48 17.19 2.75
N TYR A 25 17.18 17.47 2.59
CA TYR A 25 16.27 16.61 1.82
C TYR A 25 15.26 17.41 1.00
N HIS A 26 14.75 16.76 -0.05
CA HIS A 26 13.55 17.14 -0.79
C HIS A 26 12.55 15.99 -0.74
N ALA A 27 11.37 16.21 -0.20
CA ALA A 27 10.28 15.25 -0.20
C ALA A 27 9.35 15.56 -1.38
N LEU A 28 9.19 14.60 -2.29
CA LEU A 28 8.45 14.77 -3.52
C LEU A 28 7.55 13.54 -3.73
N SER A 29 6.23 13.75 -3.81
CA SER A 29 5.33 12.64 -4.08
C SER A 29 5.17 12.42 -5.58
N PHE A 30 5.66 11.30 -6.08
CA PHE A 30 5.48 10.85 -7.47
C PHE A 30 4.17 10.09 -7.68
N THR A 31 3.34 10.02 -6.65
CA THR A 31 2.05 9.31 -6.72
C THR A 31 0.99 10.07 -5.94
N GLU A 32 -0.23 10.02 -6.43
CA GLU A 32 -1.41 10.59 -5.80
C GLU A 32 -2.46 9.51 -5.58
N ILE A 33 -3.10 9.53 -4.42
CA ILE A 33 -4.24 8.65 -4.10
C ILE A 33 -5.52 9.41 -4.43
N VAL A 34 -6.30 8.88 -5.36
CA VAL A 34 -7.62 9.40 -5.70
C VAL A 34 -8.70 8.45 -5.18
N PRO A 35 -9.43 8.82 -4.12
CA PRO A 35 -10.56 8.03 -3.63
C PRO A 35 -11.62 7.84 -4.72
N LEU A 36 -12.26 6.68 -4.70
CA LEU A 36 -13.40 6.38 -5.57
C LEU A 36 -14.63 6.13 -4.69
N THR A 37 -15.80 6.46 -5.22
CA THR A 37 -17.06 6.00 -4.64
C THR A 37 -17.07 4.47 -4.68
N ILE A 38 -17.34 3.84 -3.54
CA ILE A 38 -17.32 2.38 -3.45
C ILE A 38 -18.65 1.84 -3.97
N ASP A 39 -18.58 1.09 -5.07
CA ASP A 39 -19.72 0.32 -5.57
C ASP A 39 -19.81 -1.00 -4.81
N TRP A 40 -20.62 -0.99 -3.77
CA TRP A 40 -20.78 -2.15 -2.89
C TRP A 40 -21.54 -3.27 -3.58
N PRO A 41 -20.92 -4.44 -3.83
CA PRO A 41 -21.59 -5.55 -4.52
C PRO A 41 -22.71 -6.13 -3.65
N GLY A 42 -23.84 -6.46 -4.27
CA GLY A 42 -24.87 -7.24 -3.60
C GLY A 42 -24.39 -8.65 -3.27
N GLY A 43 -25.02 -9.26 -2.27
CA GLY A 43 -24.74 -10.64 -1.86
C GLY A 43 -24.31 -10.78 -0.41
N HIS A 44 -23.94 -12.01 -0.05
CA HIS A 44 -23.42 -12.34 1.28
C HIS A 44 -21.90 -12.50 1.23
N PHE A 45 -21.23 -11.92 2.23
CA PHE A 45 -19.80 -12.08 2.46
C PHE A 45 -19.57 -12.39 3.94
N ASP A 46 -18.70 -13.37 4.20
CA ASP A 46 -18.31 -13.77 5.55
C ASP A 46 -17.17 -12.85 6.05
N TYR A 47 -16.25 -12.51 5.17
CA TYR A 47 -15.08 -11.73 5.49
C TYR A 47 -14.84 -10.57 4.54
N LEU A 48 -14.38 -9.44 5.12
CA LEU A 48 -13.81 -8.31 4.40
C LEU A 48 -12.29 -8.32 4.60
N VAL A 49 -11.54 -8.37 3.51
CA VAL A 49 -10.07 -8.33 3.54
C VAL A 49 -9.58 -6.94 3.21
N ILE A 50 -8.65 -6.44 4.03
CA ILE A 50 -8.08 -5.11 3.93
C ILE A 50 -6.56 -5.22 4.01
N SER A 51 -5.86 -4.86 2.94
CA SER A 51 -4.39 -4.91 2.87
C SER A 51 -3.73 -3.54 2.72
N SER A 52 -4.50 -2.46 2.69
CA SER A 52 -4.00 -1.09 2.47
C SER A 52 -4.48 -0.12 3.54
N PRO A 53 -3.60 0.74 4.09
CA PRO A 53 -4.01 1.84 4.99
C PRO A 53 -4.98 2.84 4.35
N GLN A 54 -4.92 3.04 3.02
CA GLN A 54 -5.83 3.91 2.28
C GLN A 54 -7.25 3.36 2.28
N VAL A 55 -7.41 2.04 2.15
CA VAL A 55 -8.73 1.39 2.27
C VAL A 55 -9.32 1.63 3.67
N VAL A 56 -8.50 1.59 4.72
CA VAL A 56 -8.97 1.92 6.07
C VAL A 56 -9.58 3.33 6.12
N GLN A 57 -8.94 4.31 5.47
CA GLN A 57 -9.47 5.66 5.40
C GLN A 57 -10.81 5.70 4.67
N CYS A 58 -10.91 5.07 3.50
CA CYS A 58 -12.18 4.99 2.76
C CYS A 58 -13.30 4.36 3.59
N LEU A 59 -13.03 3.27 4.33
CA LEU A 59 -14.03 2.60 5.19
C LEU A 59 -14.46 3.45 6.40
N LEU A 60 -13.62 4.34 6.88
CA LEU A 60 -13.98 5.25 7.97
C LEU A 60 -14.89 6.39 7.48
N GLU A 61 -14.78 6.75 6.21
CA GLU A 61 -15.58 7.77 5.55
C GLU A 61 -16.89 7.18 5.01
N GLU A 62 -16.83 6.00 4.41
CA GLU A 62 -17.99 5.31 3.85
C GLU A 62 -18.11 3.88 4.41
N LYS A 63 -19.06 3.68 5.32
CA LYS A 63 -19.24 2.37 5.96
C LYS A 63 -19.82 1.34 4.98
N PRO A 64 -19.32 0.10 5.00
CA PRO A 64 -19.90 -0.98 4.21
C PRO A 64 -21.34 -1.28 4.65
N PRO A 65 -22.23 -1.61 3.72
CA PRO A 65 -23.65 -1.93 4.02
C PRO A 65 -23.85 -3.33 4.61
N TYR A 66 -22.80 -3.92 5.20
CA TYR A 66 -22.81 -5.29 5.74
C TYR A 66 -22.53 -5.24 7.25
N PRO A 67 -23.56 -5.17 8.13
CA PRO A 67 -23.39 -4.91 9.55
C PRO A 67 -22.66 -6.00 10.34
N HIS A 68 -22.60 -7.22 9.80
CA HIS A 68 -22.01 -8.40 10.48
C HIS A 68 -20.68 -8.84 9.86
N LEU A 69 -20.10 -8.04 8.98
CA LEU A 69 -18.90 -8.40 8.24
C LEU A 69 -17.67 -8.48 9.16
N LEU A 70 -16.99 -9.63 9.14
CA LEU A 70 -15.78 -9.86 9.92
C LEU A 70 -14.54 -9.41 9.11
N LEU A 71 -13.63 -8.69 9.76
CA LEU A 71 -12.48 -8.12 9.06
C LEU A 71 -11.21 -8.96 9.24
N VAL A 72 -10.51 -9.20 8.12
CA VAL A 72 -9.16 -9.76 8.04
C VAL A 72 -8.24 -8.65 7.54
N VAL A 73 -7.24 -8.26 8.34
CA VAL A 73 -6.52 -7.00 8.11
C VAL A 73 -5.01 -7.24 8.03
N VAL A 74 -4.37 -6.65 7.04
CA VAL A 74 -2.91 -6.56 6.97
C VAL A 74 -2.44 -5.24 7.60
N GLY A 75 -1.51 -5.36 8.55
CA GLY A 75 -0.92 -4.24 9.27
C GLY A 75 -1.59 -3.94 10.61
N GLU A 76 -0.77 -3.91 11.66
CA GLU A 76 -1.22 -3.70 13.04
C GLU A 76 -1.89 -2.33 13.23
N LYS A 77 -1.31 -1.25 12.67
CA LYS A 77 -1.87 0.11 12.76
C LYS A 77 -3.24 0.20 12.09
N SER A 78 -3.43 -0.48 10.96
CA SER A 78 -4.71 -0.59 10.25
C SER A 78 -5.75 -1.31 11.09
N ALA A 79 -5.39 -2.45 11.67
CA ALA A 79 -6.28 -3.22 12.53
C ALA A 79 -6.69 -2.44 13.79
N ALA A 80 -5.75 -1.74 14.44
CA ALA A 80 -6.03 -0.91 15.61
C ALA A 80 -7.00 0.23 15.29
N ARG A 81 -6.82 0.92 14.15
CA ARG A 81 -7.74 1.99 13.71
C ARG A 81 -9.16 1.47 13.47
N LEU A 82 -9.29 0.32 12.80
CA LEU A 82 -10.59 -0.30 12.52
C LEU A 82 -11.28 -0.79 13.80
N LYS A 83 -10.56 -1.42 14.73
CA LYS A 83 -11.09 -1.81 16.04
C LYS A 83 -11.60 -0.58 16.82
N LYS A 84 -10.83 0.53 16.82
CA LYS A 84 -11.25 1.79 17.46
C LYS A 84 -12.52 2.38 16.83
N ALA A 85 -12.74 2.16 15.54
CA ALA A 85 -13.93 2.59 14.82
C ALA A 85 -15.13 1.63 14.97
N GLY A 86 -15.01 0.57 15.79
CA GLY A 86 -16.09 -0.36 16.09
C GLY A 86 -16.20 -1.55 15.14
N TYR A 87 -15.22 -1.77 14.26
CA TYR A 87 -15.20 -2.95 13.39
C TYR A 87 -14.68 -4.20 14.13
N THR A 88 -15.26 -5.37 13.80
CA THR A 88 -14.82 -6.66 14.33
C THR A 88 -13.66 -7.21 13.49
N VAL A 89 -12.42 -7.01 13.95
CA VAL A 89 -11.22 -7.57 13.32
C VAL A 89 -10.94 -8.94 13.94
N VAL A 90 -11.20 -10.02 13.21
CA VAL A 90 -11.06 -11.41 13.66
C VAL A 90 -9.67 -11.98 13.40
N HIS A 91 -8.96 -11.45 12.41
CA HIS A 91 -7.60 -11.86 12.11
C HIS A 91 -6.76 -10.68 11.62
N GLN A 92 -5.49 -10.66 12.01
CA GLN A 92 -4.53 -9.67 11.52
C GLN A 92 -3.17 -10.31 11.27
N ALA A 93 -2.47 -9.82 10.25
CA ALA A 93 -1.11 -10.23 9.91
C ALA A 93 -0.24 -9.02 9.56
N ALA A 94 1.07 -9.14 9.75
CA ALA A 94 2.00 -8.07 9.39
C ALA A 94 2.13 -7.87 7.86
N ARG A 95 1.92 -8.94 7.08
CA ARG A 95 1.99 -8.97 5.60
C ARG A 95 0.96 -9.94 5.05
N GLY A 96 0.51 -9.71 3.80
CA GLY A 96 -0.49 -10.55 3.14
C GLY A 96 -0.12 -12.03 3.05
N ALA A 97 1.15 -12.35 2.79
CA ALA A 97 1.64 -13.72 2.75
C ALA A 97 1.41 -14.52 4.05
N LEU A 98 1.34 -13.83 5.21
CA LEU A 98 1.08 -14.47 6.50
C LEU A 98 -0.40 -14.78 6.75
N LEU A 99 -1.29 -14.46 5.81
CA LEU A 99 -2.70 -14.81 5.88
C LEU A 99 -3.01 -16.21 5.31
N SER A 100 -2.00 -16.91 4.76
CA SER A 100 -2.21 -18.20 4.08
C SER A 100 -2.90 -19.25 4.94
N ASP A 101 -2.47 -19.41 6.20
CA ASP A 101 -3.05 -20.38 7.12
C ASP A 101 -4.50 -20.04 7.50
N PHE A 102 -4.82 -18.76 7.59
CA PHE A 102 -6.18 -18.31 7.81
C PHE A 102 -7.05 -18.66 6.61
N PHE A 103 -6.64 -18.33 5.40
CA PHE A 103 -7.39 -18.60 4.18
C PHE A 103 -7.52 -20.10 3.89
N GLN A 104 -6.52 -20.93 4.20
CA GLN A 104 -6.62 -22.37 4.07
C GLN A 104 -7.70 -22.96 4.97
N ARG A 105 -7.78 -22.52 6.23
CA ARG A 105 -8.79 -22.98 7.19
C ARG A 105 -10.20 -22.48 6.87
N HIS A 106 -10.30 -21.35 6.17
CA HIS A 106 -11.55 -20.66 5.84
C HIS A 106 -11.77 -20.59 4.31
N CYS A 107 -11.36 -21.63 3.57
CA CYS A 107 -11.39 -21.59 2.11
C CYS A 107 -12.79 -21.77 1.48
N LYS A 108 -13.79 -22.12 2.28
CA LYS A 108 -15.18 -22.31 1.83
C LYS A 108 -16.05 -21.07 1.96
N GLU A 109 -15.57 -20.08 2.70
CA GLU A 109 -16.25 -18.83 2.97
C GLU A 109 -16.14 -17.86 1.79
N CYS A 110 -17.03 -16.88 1.77
CA CYS A 110 -17.09 -15.87 0.72
C CYS A 110 -16.39 -14.58 1.20
N TYR A 111 -15.50 -14.07 0.37
CA TYR A 111 -14.67 -12.92 0.70
C TYR A 111 -15.00 -11.69 -0.13
N LEU A 112 -14.96 -10.53 0.51
CA LEU A 112 -14.93 -9.24 -0.14
C LEU A 112 -13.52 -8.66 0.01
N PHE A 113 -12.82 -8.36 -1.08
CA PHE A 113 -11.51 -7.75 -1.06
C PHE A 113 -11.58 -6.30 -1.51
N ILE A 114 -11.41 -5.38 -0.58
CA ILE A 114 -11.31 -3.96 -0.92
C ILE A 114 -9.85 -3.56 -1.04
N LYS A 115 -9.51 -2.95 -2.16
CA LYS A 115 -8.13 -2.60 -2.51
C LYS A 115 -8.04 -1.32 -3.32
N GLY A 116 -6.83 -0.84 -3.56
CA GLY A 116 -6.56 0.09 -4.65
C GLY A 116 -6.52 -0.61 -6.00
N ASP A 117 -6.56 0.13 -7.08
CA ASP A 117 -6.43 -0.40 -8.44
C ASP A 117 -5.10 -1.14 -8.67
N ARG A 118 -4.05 -0.80 -7.92
CA ARG A 118 -2.75 -1.48 -7.89
C ARG A 118 -2.55 -2.18 -6.55
N GLY A 119 -1.89 -3.33 -6.55
CA GLY A 119 -1.56 -4.09 -5.34
C GLY A 119 -2.54 -5.23 -5.01
N GLY A 120 -2.21 -5.99 -3.97
CA GLY A 120 -2.97 -7.16 -3.52
C GLY A 120 -2.79 -8.43 -4.36
N SER A 121 -1.84 -8.44 -5.30
CA SER A 121 -1.58 -9.59 -6.19
C SER A 121 -1.17 -10.86 -5.43
N ASP A 122 -0.46 -10.75 -4.34
CA ASP A 122 -0.06 -11.87 -3.48
C ASP A 122 -1.28 -12.57 -2.85
N ILE A 123 -2.25 -11.82 -2.36
CA ILE A 123 -3.51 -12.35 -1.82
C ILE A 123 -4.34 -13.00 -2.92
N LEU A 124 -4.48 -12.32 -4.07
CA LEU A 124 -5.26 -12.83 -5.19
C LEU A 124 -4.67 -14.11 -5.77
N THR A 125 -3.34 -14.19 -5.92
CA THR A 125 -2.64 -15.39 -6.37
C THR A 125 -2.90 -16.56 -5.39
N LEU A 126 -2.80 -16.30 -4.09
CA LEU A 126 -3.10 -17.31 -3.08
C LEU A 126 -4.55 -17.80 -3.16
N TRP A 127 -5.51 -16.88 -3.33
CA TRP A 127 -6.92 -17.21 -3.41
C TRP A 127 -7.26 -18.01 -4.67
N GLN A 128 -6.61 -17.74 -5.80
CA GLN A 128 -6.74 -18.54 -7.01
C GLN A 128 -6.27 -19.99 -6.77
N HIS A 129 -5.13 -20.19 -6.11
CA HIS A 129 -4.63 -21.52 -5.75
C HIS A 129 -5.58 -22.26 -4.79
N LEU A 130 -6.14 -21.56 -3.80
CA LEU A 130 -7.05 -22.14 -2.83
C LEU A 130 -8.51 -22.24 -3.35
N LYS A 131 -8.80 -21.75 -4.55
CA LYS A 131 -10.13 -21.68 -5.16
C LYS A 131 -11.17 -20.99 -4.26
N ILE A 132 -10.74 -19.93 -3.58
CA ILE A 132 -11.59 -19.13 -2.70
C ILE A 132 -12.62 -18.36 -3.53
N ASN A 133 -13.86 -18.31 -3.04
CA ASN A 133 -14.90 -17.47 -3.61
C ASN A 133 -14.75 -16.03 -3.11
N TYR A 134 -14.52 -15.08 -4.02
CA TYR A 134 -14.33 -13.68 -3.65
C TYR A 134 -14.89 -12.70 -4.69
N ARG A 135 -15.10 -11.48 -4.24
CA ARG A 135 -15.29 -10.31 -5.09
C ARG A 135 -14.29 -9.22 -4.74
N GLU A 136 -13.85 -8.50 -5.76
CA GLU A 136 -12.97 -7.34 -5.60
C GLU A 136 -13.76 -6.04 -5.73
N VAL A 137 -13.37 -5.05 -4.92
CA VAL A 137 -13.87 -3.68 -4.98
C VAL A 137 -12.69 -2.73 -4.96
N ILE A 138 -12.66 -1.79 -5.88
CA ILE A 138 -11.62 -0.79 -5.96
C ILE A 138 -12.09 0.47 -5.23
N ALA A 139 -11.43 0.82 -4.13
CA ALA A 139 -11.77 1.96 -3.29
C ALA A 139 -10.99 3.24 -3.64
N TYR A 140 -9.86 3.12 -4.33
CA TYR A 140 -9.05 4.26 -4.76
C TYR A 140 -8.20 3.91 -5.98
N ARG A 141 -7.77 4.92 -6.71
CA ARG A 141 -6.74 4.83 -7.75
C ARG A 141 -5.44 5.44 -7.26
N LEU A 142 -4.34 4.82 -7.69
CA LEU A 142 -3.00 5.37 -7.54
C LEU A 142 -2.58 6.01 -8.87
N LEU A 143 -2.63 7.32 -8.96
CA LEU A 143 -2.14 8.05 -10.12
C LEU A 143 -0.62 8.24 -10.01
N LEU A 144 0.07 8.02 -11.12
CA LEU A 144 1.47 8.44 -11.27
C LEU A 144 1.48 9.92 -11.66
N THR A 145 2.27 10.71 -10.93
CA THR A 145 2.42 12.15 -11.15
C THR A 145 3.88 12.46 -11.49
N PRO A 146 4.34 12.08 -12.70
CA PRO A 146 5.73 12.26 -13.10
C PRO A 146 6.06 13.73 -13.31
N TYR A 147 7.16 14.18 -12.73
CA TYR A 147 7.74 15.50 -12.98
C TYR A 147 9.27 15.45 -12.89
N PRO A 148 9.97 16.30 -13.65
CA PRO A 148 11.42 16.33 -13.63
C PRO A 148 11.95 16.88 -12.30
N LEU A 149 13.04 16.32 -11.82
CA LEU A 149 13.78 16.90 -10.71
C LEU A 149 14.56 18.14 -11.20
N ASN A 150 14.37 19.26 -10.52
CA ASN A 150 15.09 20.49 -10.82
C ASN A 150 16.46 20.54 -10.13
N VAL A 151 16.80 19.54 -9.33
CA VAL A 151 18.07 19.42 -8.59
C VAL A 151 18.62 18.00 -8.74
N GLN A 152 19.95 17.91 -8.78
CA GLN A 152 20.59 16.59 -8.74
C GLN A 152 20.53 16.03 -7.31
N PRO A 153 19.92 14.85 -7.11
CA PRO A 153 19.91 14.22 -5.80
C PRO A 153 21.29 13.71 -5.42
N GLY A 154 21.60 13.71 -4.13
CA GLY A 154 22.77 13.00 -3.58
C GLY A 154 22.47 11.52 -3.36
N ALA A 155 21.21 11.18 -3.07
CA ALA A 155 20.67 9.83 -2.97
C ALA A 155 19.15 9.87 -3.17
N LEU A 156 18.56 8.71 -3.45
CA LEU A 156 17.13 8.52 -3.65
C LEU A 156 16.57 7.56 -2.59
N VAL A 157 15.38 7.85 -2.09
CA VAL A 157 14.64 6.95 -1.18
C VAL A 157 13.26 6.67 -1.76
N PHE A 158 12.92 5.39 -1.95
CA PHE A 158 11.64 4.96 -2.48
C PHE A 158 10.85 4.14 -1.47
N PHE A 159 9.57 4.48 -1.34
CA PHE A 159 8.62 3.82 -0.44
C PHE A 159 7.66 2.87 -1.17
N SER A 160 7.67 2.86 -2.49
CA SER A 160 6.80 1.98 -3.28
C SER A 160 7.36 1.70 -4.68
N PRO A 161 7.01 0.55 -5.30
CA PRO A 161 7.32 0.26 -6.69
C PRO A 161 6.78 1.32 -7.67
N ALA A 162 5.57 1.84 -7.41
CA ALA A 162 4.95 2.85 -8.24
C ALA A 162 5.74 4.18 -8.27
N ALA A 163 6.38 4.55 -7.16
CA ALA A 163 7.24 5.73 -7.12
C ALA A 163 8.51 5.53 -7.97
N ILE A 164 9.08 4.32 -8.00
CA ILE A 164 10.20 3.98 -8.90
C ILE A 164 9.75 4.04 -10.35
N GLU A 165 8.64 3.40 -10.69
CA GLU A 165 8.05 3.44 -12.04
C GLU A 165 7.87 4.89 -12.52
N CYS A 166 7.26 5.72 -11.71
CA CYS A 166 7.01 7.12 -12.01
C CYS A 166 8.30 7.93 -12.18
N PHE A 167 9.28 7.73 -11.29
CA PHE A 167 10.58 8.38 -11.37
C PHE A 167 11.30 8.05 -12.68
N LEU A 168 11.33 6.77 -13.06
CA LEU A 168 12.02 6.30 -14.26
C LEU A 168 11.40 6.81 -15.56
N GLN A 169 10.09 7.11 -15.58
CA GLN A 169 9.42 7.70 -16.74
C GLN A 169 9.99 9.06 -17.15
N VAL A 170 10.54 9.81 -16.18
CA VAL A 170 10.99 11.20 -16.42
C VAL A 170 12.50 11.35 -16.30
N GLN A 171 13.11 10.70 -15.30
CA GLN A 171 14.53 10.89 -14.99
C GLN A 171 15.45 9.88 -15.69
N GLY A 172 14.91 8.76 -16.19
CA GLY A 172 15.69 7.73 -16.87
C GLY A 172 16.67 7.01 -15.93
N ILE A 173 17.98 7.14 -16.17
CA ILE A 173 19.01 6.38 -15.47
C ILE A 173 19.25 6.92 -14.06
N ILE A 174 19.35 6.01 -13.09
CA ILE A 174 19.73 6.31 -11.70
C ILE A 174 21.24 6.13 -11.53
N ASN A 175 21.95 7.22 -11.25
CA ASN A 175 23.41 7.24 -11.07
C ASN A 175 23.83 7.62 -9.63
N VAL A 176 22.93 7.51 -8.67
CA VAL A 176 23.15 7.84 -7.26
C VAL A 176 22.73 6.69 -6.37
N PRO A 177 23.19 6.61 -5.12
CA PRO A 177 22.72 5.61 -4.17
C PRO A 177 21.20 5.61 -4.04
N VAL A 178 20.61 4.41 -3.95
CA VAL A 178 19.16 4.21 -3.80
C VAL A 178 18.88 3.44 -2.52
N TYR A 179 17.88 3.88 -1.80
CA TYR A 179 17.35 3.20 -0.61
C TYR A 179 15.90 2.88 -0.83
N CYS A 180 15.52 1.64 -0.52
CA CYS A 180 14.13 1.16 -0.62
C CYS A 180 13.60 0.74 0.74
N ILE A 181 12.33 1.07 1.03
CA ILE A 181 11.71 0.72 2.31
C ILE A 181 11.63 -0.79 2.57
N GLY A 182 11.73 -1.60 1.51
CA GLY A 182 11.65 -3.05 1.64
C GLY A 182 11.84 -3.79 0.32
N PRO A 183 11.91 -5.14 0.39
CA PRO A 183 12.29 -5.98 -0.74
C PRO A 183 11.36 -5.86 -1.95
N THR A 184 10.06 -5.68 -1.75
CA THR A 184 9.09 -5.48 -2.84
C THR A 184 9.39 -4.21 -3.63
N THR A 185 9.79 -3.13 -2.95
CA THR A 185 10.18 -1.89 -3.60
C THR A 185 11.52 -2.06 -4.31
N ALA A 186 12.50 -2.69 -3.65
CA ALA A 186 13.82 -2.94 -4.24
C ALA A 186 13.74 -3.79 -5.52
N ALA A 187 12.84 -4.78 -5.55
CA ALA A 187 12.63 -5.63 -6.72
C ALA A 187 12.10 -4.88 -7.97
N ALA A 188 11.59 -3.67 -7.80
CA ALA A 188 11.13 -2.82 -8.92
C ALA A 188 12.24 -1.96 -9.54
N LEU A 189 13.45 -1.97 -8.97
CA LEU A 189 14.59 -1.26 -9.55
C LEU A 189 15.07 -1.96 -10.83
N PRO A 190 15.56 -1.19 -11.82
CA PRO A 190 16.24 -1.76 -12.98
C PRO A 190 17.41 -2.64 -12.59
N GLN A 191 17.71 -3.66 -13.42
CA GLN A 191 18.86 -4.54 -13.19
C GLN A 191 20.17 -3.74 -13.09
N GLY A 192 21.01 -4.10 -12.11
CA GLY A 192 22.31 -3.47 -11.89
C GLY A 192 22.29 -2.26 -10.93
N ILE A 193 21.14 -1.84 -10.42
CA ILE A 193 21.04 -0.85 -9.36
C ILE A 193 20.96 -1.57 -8.02
N LEU A 194 21.91 -1.28 -7.13
CA LEU A 194 21.92 -1.79 -5.75
C LEU A 194 21.08 -0.85 -4.86
N ALA A 195 20.19 -1.45 -4.05
CA ALA A 195 19.38 -0.75 -3.07
C ALA A 195 19.81 -1.10 -1.63
#